data_d5e63caaebe11fd65e5a72aac6b398bb
#
_entry.id   d5e63caaebe11fd65e5a72aac6b398bb
#
_cell.length_a   1.000
_cell.length_b   1.000
_cell.length_c   1.000
_cell.angle_alpha   90.00
_cell.angle_beta   90.00
_cell.angle_gamma   90.00
#
_symmetry.space_group_name_H-M   'P 1'
#
loop_
_entity.id
_entity.type
_entity.pdbx_description
1 polymer ?
#
loop_
_entity_poly.entity_id
_entity_poly.type
_entity_poly.pdbx_seq_one_letter_code
_entity_poly.pdbx_strand_id
1 'polypeptide(L)'
;IRDRPQHALSAKDGGWSLVNPAADLYESYEFKDGTPFSYDDPRYDPSNLGKDRDPRLDYTIYYNGAIFMGTEYKMSPDYSAAKKEKLDYTSEASRTGFMMRKYFEESTPINDVQSANGLTPVIRYAEVLLGYLECLVEDNQTITQGILDETINAVRGRASVNMPPVTEVTPAKLREIVRHERRIELAMEGIRYWDIMRWGIAHEVLSQKIWGAPYPGSTQYATTTKEVDPTGNYRWYVGKRAFRLSLIHI
;
A
#
# COMPACT_ATOMS: atom_id res chain seq x y z
N ILE A 1 -16.46 2.88 14.23
CA ILE A 1 -16.25 1.43 14.02
C ILE A 1 -14.85 1.17 14.57
N ARG A 2 -14.74 0.51 15.72
CA ARG A 2 -13.45 -0.01 16.18
C ARG A 2 -13.05 -1.08 15.17
N ASP A 3 -12.07 -0.79 14.30
CA ASP A 3 -11.45 -1.80 13.48
C ASP A 3 -10.80 -2.79 14.44
N ARG A 4 -11.40 -3.95 14.54
CA ARG A 4 -10.82 -5.00 15.37
C ARG A 4 -9.51 -5.41 14.71
N PRO A 5 -8.39 -5.42 15.45
CA PRO A 5 -7.10 -5.86 14.90
C PRO A 5 -7.17 -7.18 14.13
N GLN A 6 -8.07 -8.06 14.55
CA GLN A 6 -8.35 -9.35 13.91
C GLN A 6 -8.71 -9.26 12.43
N HIS A 7 -9.33 -8.17 11.96
CA HIS A 7 -9.69 -8.04 10.54
C HIS A 7 -8.45 -7.89 9.62
N ALA A 8 -7.37 -7.39 10.17
CA ALA A 8 -6.15 -7.11 9.41
C ALA A 8 -5.02 -8.12 9.69
N LEU A 9 -5.12 -8.92 10.76
CA LEU A 9 -4.16 -9.97 11.05
C LEU A 9 -4.39 -11.23 10.21
N SER A 10 -3.31 -12.00 10.01
CA SER A 10 -3.39 -13.29 9.34
C SER A 10 -4.17 -14.32 10.17
N ALA A 11 -4.68 -15.34 9.50
CA ALA A 11 -5.36 -16.46 10.18
C ALA A 11 -4.42 -17.21 11.12
N LYS A 12 -3.12 -17.25 10.83
CA LYS A 12 -2.07 -17.82 11.67
C LYS A 12 -2.02 -17.12 13.04
N ASP A 13 -2.28 -15.84 13.07
CA ASP A 13 -2.22 -14.99 14.27
C ASP A 13 -3.59 -14.75 14.89
N GLY A 14 -4.56 -15.60 14.58
CA GLY A 14 -5.93 -15.49 15.09
C GLY A 14 -6.77 -14.40 14.42
N GLY A 15 -6.32 -13.90 13.27
CA GLY A 15 -7.02 -12.93 12.45
C GLY A 15 -7.89 -13.54 11.36
N TRP A 16 -8.51 -12.69 10.55
CA TRP A 16 -9.40 -13.09 9.46
C TRP A 16 -8.92 -12.61 8.09
N SER A 17 -7.77 -11.96 8.01
CA SER A 17 -7.18 -11.46 6.76
C SER A 17 -8.16 -10.73 5.83
N LEU A 18 -9.02 -9.87 6.39
CA LEU A 18 -10.04 -9.17 5.62
C LEU A 18 -9.52 -7.92 4.91
N VAL A 19 -8.42 -7.34 5.40
CA VAL A 19 -7.80 -6.13 4.83
C VAL A 19 -6.56 -6.53 4.05
N ASN A 20 -6.71 -6.64 2.74
CA ASN A 20 -5.65 -7.07 1.84
C ASN A 20 -5.27 -5.92 0.90
N PRO A 21 -4.10 -5.28 1.09
CA PRO A 21 -3.57 -4.33 0.14
C PRO A 21 -3.37 -4.98 -1.23
N ALA A 22 -3.67 -4.24 -2.30
CA ALA A 22 -3.42 -4.72 -3.65
C ALA A 22 -2.01 -4.33 -4.14
N ALA A 23 -1.52 -5.01 -5.18
CA ALA A 23 -0.19 -4.76 -5.73
C ALA A 23 -0.01 -3.30 -6.20
N ASP A 24 -1.07 -2.64 -6.65
CA ASP A 24 -1.02 -1.24 -7.06
C ASP A 24 -0.63 -0.28 -5.93
N LEU A 25 -0.91 -0.62 -4.66
CA LEU A 25 -0.39 0.13 -3.53
C LEU A 25 1.10 -0.14 -3.32
N TYR A 26 1.52 -1.41 -3.35
CA TYR A 26 2.94 -1.78 -3.27
C TYR A 26 3.77 -1.09 -4.36
N GLU A 27 3.30 -1.10 -5.59
CA GLU A 27 3.94 -0.50 -6.75
C GLU A 27 4.02 1.03 -6.67
N SER A 28 3.13 1.66 -5.90
CA SER A 28 3.14 3.11 -5.73
C SER A 28 4.29 3.63 -4.88
N TYR A 29 4.90 2.80 -4.02
CA TYR A 29 6.06 3.23 -3.25
C TYR A 29 7.29 3.35 -4.16
N GLU A 30 7.98 4.48 -4.08
CA GLU A 30 9.19 4.77 -4.85
C GLU A 30 10.40 3.95 -4.38
N PHE A 31 11.48 3.98 -5.12
CA PHE A 31 12.79 3.65 -4.58
C PHE A 31 13.29 4.77 -3.64
N LYS A 32 14.25 4.46 -2.77
CA LYS A 32 14.79 5.41 -1.78
C LYS A 32 15.35 6.70 -2.39
N ASP A 33 15.76 6.66 -3.63
CA ASP A 33 16.25 7.84 -4.38
C ASP A 33 15.12 8.68 -4.98
N GLY A 34 13.86 8.32 -4.75
CA GLY A 34 12.68 9.02 -5.26
C GLY A 34 12.29 8.66 -6.68
N THR A 35 12.97 7.68 -7.31
CA THR A 35 12.56 7.20 -8.63
C THR A 35 11.34 6.28 -8.52
N PRO A 36 10.40 6.34 -9.50
CA PRO A 36 9.27 5.44 -9.53
C PRO A 36 9.67 3.96 -9.57
N PHE A 37 8.89 3.12 -8.93
CA PHE A 37 9.09 1.68 -8.97
C PHE A 37 8.81 1.11 -10.37
N SER A 38 9.65 0.15 -10.78
CA SER A 38 9.42 -0.70 -11.95
C SER A 38 9.93 -2.11 -11.67
N TYR A 39 9.22 -3.11 -12.15
CA TYR A 39 9.70 -4.50 -12.13
C TYR A 39 10.90 -4.74 -13.06
N ASP A 40 11.12 -3.86 -14.04
CA ASP A 40 12.25 -3.91 -14.96
C ASP A 40 13.51 -3.22 -14.41
N ASP A 41 13.39 -2.54 -13.26
CA ASP A 41 14.52 -1.88 -12.61
C ASP A 41 15.46 -2.94 -11.99
N PRO A 42 16.79 -2.85 -12.21
CA PRO A 42 17.73 -3.82 -11.68
C PRO A 42 17.81 -3.87 -10.14
N ARG A 43 17.27 -2.89 -9.44
CA ARG A 43 17.14 -2.90 -7.97
C ARG A 43 15.99 -3.77 -7.48
N TYR A 44 15.03 -4.09 -8.35
CA TYR A 44 13.93 -4.97 -7.97
C TYR A 44 14.46 -6.37 -7.64
N ASP A 45 14.12 -6.83 -6.44
CA ASP A 45 14.51 -8.15 -5.94
C ASP A 45 13.24 -8.91 -5.52
N PRO A 46 12.83 -9.93 -6.29
CA PRO A 46 11.62 -10.69 -5.96
C PRO A 46 11.73 -11.51 -4.67
N SER A 47 12.95 -11.71 -4.16
CA SER A 47 13.19 -12.36 -2.86
C SER A 47 13.13 -11.38 -1.69
N ASN A 48 13.23 -10.08 -1.96
CA ASN A 48 13.17 -9.01 -0.97
C ASN A 48 12.41 -7.79 -1.52
N LEU A 49 11.10 -7.84 -1.46
CA LEU A 49 10.20 -6.84 -2.05
C LEU A 49 10.35 -5.42 -1.48
N GLY A 50 10.94 -5.27 -0.29
CA GLY A 50 11.21 -3.98 0.34
C GLY A 50 12.60 -3.40 0.06
N LYS A 51 13.46 -4.13 -0.67
CA LYS A 51 14.83 -3.69 -0.91
C LYS A 51 14.87 -2.36 -1.65
N ASP A 52 15.63 -1.42 -1.08
CA ASP A 52 15.87 -0.09 -1.63
C ASP A 52 14.58 0.73 -1.93
N ARG A 53 13.49 0.42 -1.25
CA ARG A 53 12.20 1.09 -1.38
C ARG A 53 12.00 2.19 -0.33
N ASP A 54 11.04 3.07 -0.60
CA ASP A 54 10.54 4.04 0.38
C ASP A 54 10.25 3.32 1.72
N PRO A 55 10.82 3.75 2.85
CA PRO A 55 10.62 3.07 4.13
C PRO A 55 9.16 2.95 4.56
N ARG A 56 8.28 3.82 4.07
CA ARG A 56 6.85 3.76 4.37
C ARG A 56 6.17 2.52 3.84
N LEU A 57 6.76 1.85 2.84
CA LEU A 57 6.28 0.55 2.37
C LEU A 57 6.23 -0.44 3.55
N ASP A 58 7.35 -0.62 4.24
CA ASP A 58 7.47 -1.56 5.36
C ASP A 58 6.66 -1.14 6.59
N TYR A 59 6.40 0.16 6.76
CA TYR A 59 5.52 0.65 7.83
C TYR A 59 4.04 0.49 7.52
N THR A 60 3.67 0.32 6.27
CA THR A 60 2.27 0.30 5.83
C THR A 60 1.75 -1.11 5.59
N ILE A 61 2.54 -1.95 4.96
CA ILE A 61 2.17 -3.33 4.60
C ILE A 61 3.32 -4.29 4.93
N TYR A 62 2.98 -5.56 5.11
CA TYR A 62 3.95 -6.63 5.14
C TYR A 62 3.61 -7.70 4.09
N TYR A 63 4.61 -8.47 3.69
CA TYR A 63 4.58 -9.38 2.55
C TYR A 63 5.52 -10.56 2.80
N ASN A 64 5.63 -11.46 1.84
CA ASN A 64 6.49 -12.64 1.94
C ASN A 64 7.94 -12.28 2.31
N GLY A 65 8.46 -12.91 3.36
CA GLY A 65 9.78 -12.66 3.93
C GLY A 65 9.85 -11.50 4.94
N ALA A 66 8.78 -10.72 5.11
CA ALA A 66 8.76 -9.64 6.10
C ALA A 66 8.69 -10.21 7.52
N ILE A 67 9.37 -9.53 8.45
CA ILE A 67 9.24 -9.78 9.88
C ILE A 67 8.14 -8.84 10.42
N PHE A 68 7.10 -9.43 11.00
CA PHE A 68 6.02 -8.72 11.66
C PHE A 68 5.68 -9.40 12.99
N MET A 69 5.54 -8.63 14.06
CA MET A 69 5.33 -9.15 15.43
C MET A 69 6.32 -10.24 15.82
N GLY A 70 7.59 -10.07 15.42
CA GLY A 70 8.68 -11.01 15.70
C GLY A 70 8.67 -12.32 14.90
N THR A 71 7.76 -12.47 13.93
CA THR A 71 7.65 -13.68 13.09
C THR A 71 7.93 -13.34 11.63
N GLU A 72 8.72 -14.18 10.94
CA GLU A 72 8.88 -14.13 9.49
C GLU A 72 7.64 -14.72 8.80
N TYR A 73 7.04 -13.96 7.88
CA TYR A 73 5.87 -14.39 7.13
C TYR A 73 6.25 -15.02 5.80
N LYS A 74 5.81 -16.25 5.58
CA LYS A 74 6.04 -17.00 4.34
C LYS A 74 4.72 -17.18 3.61
N MET A 75 4.46 -16.27 2.69
CA MET A 75 3.19 -16.19 1.96
C MET A 75 3.26 -16.77 0.54
N SER A 76 4.44 -17.26 0.12
CA SER A 76 4.57 -17.86 -1.21
C SER A 76 3.66 -19.10 -1.35
N PRO A 77 2.91 -19.23 -2.46
CA PRO A 77 2.07 -20.40 -2.72
C PRO A 77 2.85 -21.71 -2.72
N ASP A 78 4.09 -21.70 -3.21
CA ASP A 78 4.94 -22.92 -3.24
C ASP A 78 5.35 -23.36 -1.84
N TYR A 79 5.59 -22.42 -0.94
CA TYR A 79 5.90 -22.72 0.44
C TYR A 79 4.72 -23.41 1.14
N SER A 80 3.53 -22.88 0.98
CA SER A 80 2.29 -23.45 1.52
C SER A 80 2.05 -24.88 1.01
N ALA A 81 2.21 -25.08 -0.30
CA ALA A 81 2.03 -26.38 -0.92
C ALA A 81 3.06 -27.42 -0.42
N ALA A 82 4.33 -27.02 -0.30
CA ALA A 82 5.41 -27.90 0.16
C ALA A 82 5.25 -28.34 1.61
N LYS A 83 4.76 -27.48 2.48
CA LYS A 83 4.63 -27.77 3.91
C LYS A 83 3.33 -28.44 4.30
N LYS A 84 2.31 -28.39 3.45
CA LYS A 84 0.93 -28.84 3.78
C LYS A 84 0.40 -28.21 5.06
N GLU A 85 0.95 -27.07 5.44
CA GLU A 85 0.57 -26.35 6.63
C GLU A 85 -0.56 -25.35 6.27
N LYS A 86 -1.42 -25.06 7.24
CA LYS A 86 -2.34 -23.92 7.15
C LYS A 86 -1.52 -22.65 7.37
N LEU A 87 -0.78 -22.26 6.35
CA LEU A 87 -0.06 -21.00 6.35
C LEU A 87 -1.00 -19.87 5.95
N ASP A 88 -0.45 -18.69 5.90
CA ASP A 88 -1.14 -17.45 5.49
C ASP A 88 -1.76 -17.51 4.08
N TYR A 89 -1.69 -18.66 3.43
CA TYR A 89 -2.26 -18.96 2.12
C TYR A 89 -3.51 -19.84 2.17
N THR A 90 -4.21 -19.91 3.28
CA THR A 90 -5.52 -20.58 3.41
C THR A 90 -6.65 -19.69 2.87
N SER A 91 -7.89 -20.16 2.93
CA SER A 91 -9.06 -19.33 2.60
C SER A 91 -9.20 -18.07 3.44
N GLU A 92 -8.56 -18.03 4.60
CA GLU A 92 -8.51 -16.89 5.53
C GLU A 92 -7.18 -16.13 5.46
N ALA A 93 -6.27 -16.51 4.57
CA ALA A 93 -5.01 -15.83 4.34
C ALA A 93 -5.18 -14.63 3.39
N SER A 94 -4.12 -13.83 3.27
CA SER A 94 -4.11 -12.73 2.30
C SER A 94 -4.38 -13.23 0.88
N ARG A 95 -5.44 -12.73 0.29
CA ARG A 95 -5.78 -13.03 -1.12
C ARG A 95 -4.87 -12.32 -2.11
N THR A 96 -4.14 -11.31 -1.65
CA THR A 96 -3.23 -10.52 -2.49
C THR A 96 -1.75 -10.81 -2.22
N GLY A 97 -1.42 -11.57 -1.17
CA GLY A 97 -0.04 -11.75 -0.70
C GLY A 97 0.53 -10.53 0.02
N PHE A 98 -0.28 -9.53 0.29
CA PHE A 98 0.04 -8.35 1.10
C PHE A 98 -0.91 -8.27 2.28
N MET A 99 -0.40 -7.84 3.42
CA MET A 99 -1.16 -7.65 4.66
C MET A 99 -0.93 -6.23 5.19
N MET A 100 -1.92 -5.69 5.89
CA MET A 100 -1.82 -4.39 6.54
C MET A 100 -0.90 -4.48 7.76
N ARG A 101 0.02 -3.51 7.90
CA ARG A 101 0.91 -3.35 9.07
C ARG A 101 0.62 -2.07 9.85
N LYS A 102 0.25 -1.02 9.14
CA LYS A 102 0.05 0.31 9.70
C LYS A 102 -0.94 0.30 10.86
N TYR A 103 -0.60 1.01 11.94
CA TYR A 103 -1.38 1.11 13.18
C TYR A 103 -1.49 -0.16 14.02
N PHE A 104 -0.71 -1.19 13.73
CA PHE A 104 -0.54 -2.29 14.65
C PHE A 104 0.49 -1.95 15.73
N GLU A 105 0.14 -2.26 16.97
CA GLU A 105 1.08 -2.23 18.08
C GLU A 105 1.83 -3.55 18.15
N GLU A 106 2.97 -3.63 17.43
CA GLU A 106 3.74 -4.87 17.27
C GLU A 106 4.35 -5.39 18.58
N SER A 107 4.38 -4.57 19.62
CA SER A 107 4.77 -4.96 20.98
C SER A 107 3.71 -5.75 21.72
N THR A 108 2.45 -5.73 21.24
CA THR A 108 1.37 -6.49 21.86
C THR A 108 1.56 -7.99 21.59
N PRO A 109 1.57 -8.85 22.62
CA PRO A 109 1.62 -10.29 22.41
C PRO A 109 0.47 -10.78 21.52
N ILE A 110 0.75 -11.72 20.63
CA ILE A 110 -0.24 -12.20 19.65
C ILE A 110 -1.52 -12.73 20.29
N ASN A 111 -1.42 -13.34 21.48
CA ASN A 111 -2.58 -13.81 22.22
C ASN A 111 -3.46 -12.70 22.81
N ASP A 112 -2.91 -11.47 22.89
CA ASP A 112 -3.58 -10.30 23.47
C ASP A 112 -4.01 -9.28 22.40
N VAL A 113 -3.85 -9.63 21.13
CA VAL A 113 -4.18 -8.76 19.97
C VAL A 113 -5.60 -8.21 20.02
N GLN A 114 -6.57 -8.96 20.61
CA GLN A 114 -7.94 -8.50 20.78
C GLN A 114 -8.06 -7.33 21.77
N SER A 115 -7.07 -7.19 22.63
CA SER A 115 -6.98 -6.14 23.66
C SER A 115 -6.04 -5.00 23.25
N ALA A 116 -5.43 -5.06 22.06
CA ALA A 116 -4.55 -4.04 21.58
C ALA A 116 -5.24 -2.67 21.53
N ASN A 117 -4.59 -1.67 22.13
CA ASN A 117 -5.08 -0.30 22.20
C ASN A 117 -4.60 0.55 21.02
N GLY A 118 -4.55 -0.02 19.82
CA GLY A 118 -4.15 0.71 18.63
C GLY A 118 -4.95 2.01 18.46
N LEU A 119 -4.25 3.13 18.39
CA LEU A 119 -4.85 4.43 18.13
C LEU A 119 -4.88 4.67 16.62
N THR A 120 -6.07 4.72 16.04
CA THR A 120 -6.23 5.17 14.66
C THR A 120 -6.50 6.67 14.66
N PRO A 121 -5.60 7.51 14.14
CA PRO A 121 -5.84 8.94 14.08
C PRO A 121 -7.00 9.23 13.13
N VAL A 122 -7.85 10.18 13.52
CA VAL A 122 -8.93 10.66 12.66
C VAL A 122 -8.39 11.64 11.61
N ILE A 123 -7.48 12.52 12.02
CA ILE A 123 -6.78 13.47 11.16
C ILE A 123 -5.33 13.54 11.65
N ARG A 124 -4.39 13.58 10.71
CA ARG A 124 -2.96 13.75 11.00
C ARG A 124 -2.43 15.03 10.36
N TYR A 125 -1.38 15.57 10.96
CA TYR A 125 -0.74 16.79 10.45
C TYR A 125 -0.25 16.64 9.00
N ALA A 126 0.24 15.46 8.61
CA ALA A 126 0.61 15.16 7.22
C ALA A 126 -0.57 15.35 6.24
N GLU A 127 -1.79 14.98 6.63
CA GLU A 127 -3.00 15.21 5.81
C GLU A 127 -3.26 16.70 5.62
N VAL A 128 -3.10 17.49 6.69
CA VAL A 128 -3.28 18.95 6.65
C VAL A 128 -2.25 19.58 5.71
N LEU A 129 -0.97 19.23 5.85
CA LEU A 129 0.10 19.77 5.01
C LEU A 129 -0.10 19.45 3.52
N LEU A 130 -0.40 18.19 3.21
CA LEU A 130 -0.63 17.75 1.84
C LEU A 130 -1.94 18.31 1.27
N GLY A 131 -2.96 18.47 2.09
CA GLY A 131 -4.22 19.11 1.70
C GLY A 131 -4.04 20.60 1.42
N TYR A 132 -3.26 21.29 2.23
CA TYR A 132 -2.94 22.70 2.00
C TYR A 132 -2.18 22.90 0.69
N LEU A 133 -1.11 22.13 0.46
CA LEU A 133 -0.38 22.19 -0.80
C LEU A 133 -1.29 21.88 -2.01
N GLU A 134 -2.14 20.88 -1.90
CA GLU A 134 -3.10 20.54 -2.94
C GLU A 134 -4.03 21.72 -3.26
N CYS A 135 -4.58 22.38 -2.25
CA CYS A 135 -5.43 23.56 -2.45
C CYS A 135 -4.68 24.68 -3.20
N LEU A 136 -3.43 24.95 -2.86
CA LEU A 136 -2.63 25.96 -3.56
C LEU A 136 -2.39 25.58 -5.03
N VAL A 137 -2.11 24.31 -5.30
CA VAL A 137 -1.91 23.80 -6.67
C VAL A 137 -3.19 23.87 -7.50
N GLU A 138 -4.33 23.49 -6.93
CA GLU A 138 -5.61 23.49 -7.65
C GLU A 138 -6.15 24.93 -7.87
N ASP A 139 -5.78 25.87 -6.98
CA ASP A 139 -6.10 27.30 -7.13
C ASP A 139 -5.08 28.05 -8.03
N ASN A 140 -4.14 27.32 -8.65
CA ASN A 140 -3.09 27.88 -9.51
C ASN A 140 -2.24 28.98 -8.84
N GLN A 141 -2.03 28.86 -7.53
CA GLN A 141 -1.15 29.76 -6.80
C GLN A 141 0.32 29.52 -7.20
N THR A 142 1.14 30.55 -7.06
CA THR A 142 2.59 30.42 -7.27
C THR A 142 3.20 29.59 -6.16
N ILE A 143 3.74 28.44 -6.50
CA ILE A 143 4.41 27.54 -5.55
C ILE A 143 5.90 27.86 -5.54
N THR A 144 6.42 28.13 -4.35
CA THR A 144 7.85 28.34 -4.11
C THR A 144 8.47 27.12 -3.45
N GLN A 145 9.81 27.00 -3.50
CA GLN A 145 10.51 25.95 -2.76
C GLN A 145 10.20 26.01 -1.25
N GLY A 146 10.07 27.22 -0.67
CA GLY A 146 9.69 27.37 0.73
C GLY A 146 8.35 26.74 1.07
N ILE A 147 7.34 26.88 0.20
CA ILE A 147 6.03 26.22 0.36
C ILE A 147 6.20 24.69 0.30
N LEU A 148 7.01 24.18 -0.63
CA LEU A 148 7.28 22.75 -0.71
C LEU A 148 7.97 22.23 0.55
N ASP A 149 8.95 22.99 1.08
CA ASP A 149 9.71 22.59 2.27
C ASP A 149 8.84 22.59 3.55
N GLU A 150 7.90 23.51 3.65
CA GLU A 150 6.94 23.56 4.77
C GLU A 150 5.80 22.53 4.65
N THR A 151 5.60 21.92 3.50
CA THR A 151 4.50 21.01 3.23
C THR A 151 4.97 19.59 2.89
N ILE A 152 5.04 19.27 1.60
CA ILE A 152 5.36 17.91 1.13
C ILE A 152 6.75 17.45 1.57
N ASN A 153 7.73 18.36 1.59
CA ASN A 153 9.10 18.02 2.00
C ASN A 153 9.22 17.81 3.52
N ALA A 154 8.40 18.48 4.32
CA ALA A 154 8.28 18.18 5.74
C ALA A 154 7.75 16.76 5.98
N VAL A 155 6.84 16.27 5.14
CA VAL A 155 6.33 14.89 5.18
C VAL A 155 7.40 13.89 4.73
N ARG A 156 8.04 14.12 3.59
CA ARG A 156 9.04 13.23 3.00
C ARG A 156 10.36 13.20 3.78
N GLY A 157 10.79 14.35 4.30
CA GLY A 157 12.08 14.53 4.97
C GLY A 157 12.12 14.13 6.44
N ARG A 158 11.00 13.71 7.06
CA ARG A 158 11.02 13.30 8.47
C ARG A 158 11.98 12.12 8.69
N ALA A 159 12.64 12.07 9.83
CA ALA A 159 13.75 11.14 10.11
C ALA A 159 13.43 9.66 9.87
N SER A 160 12.17 9.24 10.07
CA SER A 160 11.73 7.86 9.82
C SER A 160 11.50 7.53 8.36
N VAL A 161 11.46 8.52 7.47
CA VAL A 161 11.16 8.38 6.03
C VAL A 161 12.37 8.72 5.20
N ASN A 162 12.91 9.93 5.36
CA ASN A 162 14.12 10.41 4.70
C ASN A 162 14.15 10.17 3.19
N MET A 163 13.04 10.50 2.52
CA MET A 163 12.94 10.50 1.07
C MET A 163 13.45 11.82 0.49
N PRO A 164 13.95 11.83 -0.76
CA PRO A 164 14.41 13.05 -1.42
C PRO A 164 13.34 14.13 -1.46
N PRO A 165 13.73 15.42 -1.34
CA PRO A 165 12.79 16.52 -1.43
C PRO A 165 12.24 16.68 -2.84
N VAL A 166 11.00 17.14 -2.91
CA VAL A 166 10.38 17.60 -4.15
C VAL A 166 10.87 19.02 -4.46
N THR A 167 11.30 19.24 -5.70
CA THR A 167 11.74 20.55 -6.20
C THR A 167 10.93 21.01 -7.42
N GLU A 168 10.00 20.18 -7.89
CA GLU A 168 9.13 20.49 -9.02
C GLU A 168 8.05 21.51 -8.60
N VAL A 169 7.97 22.60 -9.30
CA VAL A 169 7.00 23.68 -9.03
C VAL A 169 6.00 23.90 -10.18
N THR A 170 6.12 23.15 -11.28
CA THR A 170 5.18 23.22 -12.39
C THR A 170 3.81 22.68 -11.95
N PRO A 171 2.71 23.46 -12.01
CA PRO A 171 1.43 23.07 -11.41
C PRO A 171 0.91 21.70 -11.86
N ALA A 172 0.99 21.38 -13.15
CA ALA A 172 0.48 20.11 -13.67
C ALA A 172 1.24 18.91 -13.08
N LYS A 173 2.59 18.95 -13.07
CA LYS A 173 3.43 17.90 -12.51
C LYS A 173 3.32 17.83 -11.00
N LEU A 174 3.29 18.98 -10.34
CA LEU A 174 3.15 19.05 -8.90
C LEU A 174 1.81 18.47 -8.43
N ARG A 175 0.73 18.66 -9.19
CA ARG A 175 -0.56 18.02 -8.92
C ARG A 175 -0.44 16.48 -8.86
N GLU A 176 0.24 15.89 -9.82
CA GLU A 176 0.49 14.44 -9.85
C GLU A 176 1.32 13.99 -8.64
N ILE A 177 2.39 14.73 -8.33
CA ILE A 177 3.27 14.45 -7.19
C ILE A 177 2.51 14.52 -5.87
N VAL A 178 1.70 15.56 -5.65
CA VAL A 178 0.91 15.71 -4.41
C VAL A 178 -0.12 14.59 -4.27
N ARG A 179 -0.82 14.25 -5.34
CA ARG A 179 -1.78 13.15 -5.36
C ARG A 179 -1.12 11.81 -5.09
N HIS A 180 0.08 11.62 -5.62
CA HIS A 180 0.90 10.43 -5.37
C HIS A 180 1.37 10.37 -3.91
N GLU A 181 1.91 11.47 -3.38
CA GLU A 181 2.36 11.55 -1.99
C GLU A 181 1.20 11.31 -1.00
N ARG A 182 0.01 11.87 -1.27
CA ARG A 182 -1.19 11.58 -0.49
C ARG A 182 -1.54 10.09 -0.50
N ARG A 183 -1.41 9.44 -1.65
CA ARG A 183 -1.67 7.99 -1.76
C ARG A 183 -0.75 7.17 -0.88
N ILE A 184 0.54 7.48 -0.86
CA ILE A 184 1.56 6.77 -0.08
C ILE A 184 1.41 7.07 1.41
N GLU A 185 1.40 8.35 1.75
CA GLU A 185 1.43 8.81 3.14
C GLU A 185 0.16 8.45 3.91
N LEU A 186 -0.99 8.60 3.26
CA LEU A 186 -2.30 8.37 3.87
C LEU A 186 -2.88 6.98 3.54
N ALA A 187 -2.04 6.07 3.06
CA ALA A 187 -2.44 4.68 2.82
C ALA A 187 -3.01 4.04 4.09
N MET A 188 -4.08 3.26 3.96
CA MET A 188 -4.79 2.57 5.05
C MET A 188 -5.49 3.49 6.07
N GLU A 189 -5.70 4.77 5.73
CA GLU A 189 -6.38 5.74 6.60
C GLU A 189 -7.81 6.09 6.14
N GLY A 190 -8.33 5.37 5.15
CA GLY A 190 -9.68 5.61 4.62
C GLY A 190 -9.79 6.80 3.66
N ILE A 191 -8.71 7.53 3.41
CA ILE A 191 -8.71 8.77 2.62
C ILE A 191 -8.79 8.50 1.12
N ARG A 192 -8.15 7.43 0.62
CA ARG A 192 -8.01 7.16 -0.82
C ARG A 192 -9.33 7.16 -1.60
N TYR A 193 -10.38 6.59 -1.03
CA TYR A 193 -11.69 6.54 -1.69
C TYR A 193 -12.22 7.96 -1.98
N TRP A 194 -12.16 8.83 -0.98
CA TRP A 194 -12.62 10.20 -1.11
C TRP A 194 -11.75 11.02 -2.06
N ASP A 195 -10.43 10.80 -2.03
CA ASP A 195 -9.50 11.44 -2.95
C ASP A 195 -9.81 11.12 -4.42
N ILE A 196 -9.97 9.85 -4.77
CA ILE A 196 -10.28 9.46 -6.16
C ILE A 196 -11.67 9.92 -6.62
N MET A 197 -12.63 10.03 -5.69
CA MET A 197 -13.96 10.57 -6.00
C MET A 197 -13.89 12.07 -6.31
N ARG A 198 -13.27 12.87 -5.43
CA ARG A 198 -13.18 14.32 -5.63
C ARG A 198 -12.26 14.71 -6.78
N TRP A 199 -11.28 13.88 -7.14
CA TRP A 199 -10.44 14.09 -8.32
C TRP A 199 -11.11 13.66 -9.63
N GLY A 200 -12.28 13.02 -9.58
CA GLY A 200 -13.01 12.55 -10.76
C GLY A 200 -12.40 11.33 -11.44
N ILE A 201 -11.43 10.64 -10.82
CA ILE A 201 -10.71 9.50 -11.40
C ILE A 201 -11.18 8.14 -10.86
N ALA A 202 -12.25 8.12 -10.07
CA ALA A 202 -12.73 6.88 -9.46
C ALA A 202 -13.09 5.80 -10.49
N HIS A 203 -13.67 6.20 -11.62
CA HIS A 203 -13.98 5.28 -12.71
C HIS A 203 -12.73 4.57 -13.24
N GLU A 204 -11.66 5.30 -13.48
CA GLU A 204 -10.39 4.74 -13.97
C GLU A 204 -9.78 3.80 -12.94
N VAL A 205 -9.63 4.27 -11.71
CA VAL A 205 -8.95 3.53 -10.63
C VAL A 205 -9.73 2.28 -10.23
N LEU A 206 -11.05 2.37 -10.07
CA LEU A 206 -11.88 1.27 -9.59
C LEU A 206 -12.28 0.27 -10.67
N SER A 207 -12.04 0.58 -11.95
CA SER A 207 -12.27 -0.36 -13.07
C SER A 207 -11.06 -1.22 -13.40
N GLN A 208 -9.92 -0.99 -12.75
CA GLN A 208 -8.71 -1.76 -12.98
C GLN A 208 -8.80 -3.17 -12.42
N LYS A 209 -8.02 -4.08 -13.01
CA LYS A 209 -7.79 -5.40 -12.44
C LYS A 209 -7.05 -5.25 -11.09
N ILE A 210 -7.39 -6.10 -10.15
CA ILE A 210 -6.72 -6.17 -8.85
C ILE A 210 -5.67 -7.27 -8.93
N TRP A 211 -4.43 -6.87 -8.76
CA TRP A 211 -3.29 -7.77 -8.73
C TRP A 211 -2.79 -7.97 -7.30
N GLY A 212 -2.25 -9.16 -7.04
CA GLY A 212 -1.55 -9.49 -5.80
C GLY A 212 -0.04 -9.40 -5.96
N ALA A 213 0.67 -9.91 -4.93
CA ALA A 213 2.12 -9.93 -4.88
C ALA A 213 2.72 -10.75 -6.03
N PRO A 214 3.90 -10.35 -6.55
CA PRO A 214 4.63 -11.13 -7.52
C PRO A 214 5.31 -12.34 -6.86
N TYR A 215 5.19 -13.50 -7.50
CA TYR A 215 5.91 -14.72 -7.11
C TYR A 215 6.53 -15.35 -8.38
N PRO A 216 7.57 -14.73 -8.97
CA PRO A 216 8.19 -15.23 -10.19
C PRO A 216 8.73 -16.66 -9.98
N GLY A 217 8.46 -17.53 -10.94
CA GLY A 217 8.89 -18.93 -10.88
C GLY A 217 8.04 -19.84 -10.00
N SER A 218 6.96 -19.35 -9.38
CA SER A 218 6.06 -20.20 -8.60
C SER A 218 5.37 -21.24 -9.47
N THR A 219 5.51 -22.50 -9.11
CA THR A 219 4.87 -23.63 -9.80
C THR A 219 3.37 -23.68 -9.51
N GLN A 220 2.92 -23.12 -8.39
CA GLN A 220 1.52 -23.07 -7.99
C GLN A 220 0.70 -22.06 -8.81
N TYR A 221 1.34 -21.10 -9.46
CA TYR A 221 0.66 -20.23 -10.42
C TYR A 221 0.11 -20.98 -11.63
N ALA A 222 0.78 -22.04 -12.07
CA ALA A 222 0.36 -22.83 -13.22
C ALA A 222 -0.92 -23.66 -13.00
N THR A 223 -1.28 -23.93 -11.74
CA THR A 223 -2.39 -24.84 -11.40
C THR A 223 -3.74 -24.14 -11.22
N THR A 224 -3.78 -22.82 -11.17
CA THR A 224 -4.99 -22.04 -11.01
C THR A 224 -5.17 -21.13 -12.20
N THR A 225 -6.42 -20.87 -12.63
CA THR A 225 -6.81 -19.98 -13.71
C THR A 225 -6.37 -18.53 -13.43
N LYS A 226 -5.08 -18.28 -13.48
CA LYS A 226 -4.51 -16.98 -13.19
C LYS A 226 -4.10 -16.31 -14.47
N GLU A 227 -4.61 -15.12 -14.68
CA GLU A 227 -4.09 -14.28 -15.73
C GLU A 227 -2.64 -13.93 -15.40
N VAL A 228 -1.75 -14.12 -16.36
CA VAL A 228 -0.40 -13.58 -16.30
C VAL A 228 -0.50 -12.08 -16.53
N ASP A 229 0.16 -11.32 -15.69
CA ASP A 229 0.33 -9.89 -15.90
C ASP A 229 0.98 -9.65 -17.28
N PRO A 230 0.53 -8.64 -18.04
CA PRO A 230 1.14 -8.27 -19.32
C PRO A 230 2.65 -8.02 -19.28
N THR A 231 3.20 -7.66 -18.11
CA THR A 231 4.63 -7.48 -17.89
C THR A 231 5.39 -8.79 -17.69
N GLY A 232 4.71 -9.94 -17.65
CA GLY A 232 5.32 -11.25 -17.39
C GLY A 232 5.74 -11.49 -15.93
N ASN A 233 5.43 -10.60 -15.02
CA ASN A 233 5.79 -10.69 -13.61
C ASN A 233 4.78 -11.50 -12.79
N TYR A 234 4.25 -12.58 -13.28
CA TYR A 234 3.44 -13.57 -12.56
C TYR A 234 2.71 -13.02 -11.32
N ARG A 235 2.06 -11.84 -11.48
CA ARG A 235 1.23 -11.29 -10.43
C ARG A 235 -0.05 -12.09 -10.32
N TRP A 236 -0.48 -12.31 -9.12
CA TRP A 236 -1.71 -12.99 -8.85
C TRP A 236 -2.92 -12.13 -9.23
N TYR A 237 -3.78 -12.63 -10.12
CA TYR A 237 -5.05 -11.98 -10.41
C TYR A 237 -6.06 -12.27 -9.29
N VAL A 238 -6.48 -11.25 -8.57
CA VAL A 238 -7.44 -11.37 -7.46
C VAL A 238 -8.86 -11.12 -7.92
N GLY A 239 -9.06 -10.26 -8.88
CA GLY A 239 -10.38 -9.93 -9.40
C GLY A 239 -10.43 -8.58 -10.11
N LYS A 240 -11.63 -8.23 -10.57
CA LYS A 240 -11.92 -6.92 -11.14
C LYS A 240 -12.98 -6.23 -10.30
N ARG A 241 -12.76 -5.00 -9.94
CA ARG A 241 -13.78 -4.16 -9.30
C ARG A 241 -14.77 -3.71 -10.37
N ALA A 242 -16.05 -3.74 -10.04
CA ALA A 242 -17.08 -3.09 -10.83
C ALA A 242 -17.48 -1.79 -10.14
N PHE A 243 -17.16 -0.67 -10.76
CA PHE A 243 -17.62 0.63 -10.32
C PHE A 243 -18.86 1.03 -11.17
N ARG A 244 -20.01 1.21 -10.52
CA ARG A 244 -21.22 1.67 -11.18
C ARG A 244 -21.54 3.08 -10.72
N LEU A 245 -21.40 4.05 -11.61
CA LEU A 245 -21.79 5.45 -11.38
C LEU A 245 -23.31 5.62 -11.21
N SER A 246 -24.12 4.63 -11.60
CA SER A 246 -25.57 4.74 -11.72
C SER A 246 -26.35 4.87 -10.42
N LEU A 247 -25.69 4.94 -9.27
CA LEU A 247 -26.36 5.05 -7.96
C LEU A 247 -26.02 6.33 -7.19
N ILE A 248 -25.31 7.28 -7.82
CA ILE A 248 -25.07 8.59 -7.20
C ILE A 248 -25.94 9.61 -7.94
N HIS A 249 -27.23 9.55 -7.69
CA HIS A 249 -28.07 10.73 -7.77
C HIS A 249 -27.98 11.42 -6.40
N ILE A 250 -27.04 12.35 -6.27
CA ILE A 250 -27.10 13.40 -5.26
C ILE A 250 -27.80 14.59 -5.88
#